data_2ebc3f0d7014aa178647bc3918ed2fc6
#
_entry.id   2ebc3f0d7014aa178647bc3918ed2fc6
#
_cell.length_a   1.000
_cell.length_b   1.000
_cell.length_c   1.000
_cell.angle_alpha   90.00
_cell.angle_beta   90.00
_cell.angle_gamma   90.00
#
_symmetry.space_group_name_H-M   'P 1'
#
loop_
_entity.id
_entity.type
_entity.pdbx_description
1 polymer ?
#
loop_
_entity_poly.entity_id
_entity_poly.type
_entity_poly.pdbx_seq_one_letter_code
_entity_poly.pdbx_strand_id
1 'polypeptide(L)'
;MKRKLVIVMIIVMILSTVNGIQRNIVFASEQEKNNENSYWSTKNAPIIYGATKITIKKGILDSFDVKDARFRVFAKDFEDGDLTDKIKYSGTVDTNTVGEYKITYTVQDSHNNITNLDVKVYVTDEEDAKINVERTLYTIPSMWNLDMIGVMRCNYGDRQNLGIYLPEGVSIKARILNADTDLRVQYITNDANKEISQTLSKNGDWVTLQNIKDGVGYSSVPLITSAVLSKENTDLTKTYKIELEYDENVKELNYYHYKDNEENFMNKWEQDQNEYGLIENEVIQVVVPLADKDKMTNYHRNGFATLDQYLEYYKKVVDRMDELLGVSLNPEKLTDQNVRTKYLIRANAHGAGAAYYNGNHVGVNSSSVSAFFEMNWGGLHEIAHGYQGSLGKGEMQLGEVANNILGHYIQIDKSIYTYSGDWLGAINQIEENKNKARLEGKTYNEQDVSTKLYMIVNLFDHFEGGETYAKMFKWYREQINNGRTLTNQDAYVEAIADIYNFNIIPYMESWKINISEETKIKIYEKNIPMLGVLKDTVEDEDVLNKILNGENINEKYGLVTNETLKKYNAVGNLKLTIKIDDVKKLNGKTIKIIDGNNVLKTVEINNSVILVQDLPA
;
A
#
# COMPACT_ATOMS: atom_id res chain seq x y z
N MET A 1 -54.90 -0.35 6.86
CA MET A 1 -54.42 0.23 8.15
C MET A 1 -54.07 -0.80 9.23
N LYS A 2 -54.58 -2.03 9.22
CA LYS A 2 -54.33 -3.04 10.29
C LYS A 2 -52.99 -3.83 10.16
N ARG A 3 -52.39 -3.90 8.97
CA ARG A 3 -51.11 -4.63 8.78
C ARG A 3 -49.83 -3.86 9.17
N LYS A 4 -49.85 -2.53 9.14
CA LYS A 4 -48.70 -1.73 9.60
C LYS A 4 -48.56 -1.67 11.15
N LEU A 5 -49.64 -1.89 11.88
CA LEU A 5 -49.63 -1.85 13.35
C LEU A 5 -49.04 -3.13 13.96
N VAL A 6 -49.18 -4.28 13.27
CA VAL A 6 -48.65 -5.58 13.74
C VAL A 6 -47.12 -5.65 13.62
N ILE A 7 -46.53 -5.04 12.58
CA ILE A 7 -45.06 -5.05 12.40
C ILE A 7 -44.36 -4.16 13.44
N VAL A 8 -44.98 -3.03 13.81
CA VAL A 8 -44.43 -2.14 14.86
C VAL A 8 -44.52 -2.78 16.26
N MET A 9 -45.56 -3.58 16.54
CA MET A 9 -45.69 -4.30 17.81
C MET A 9 -44.70 -5.46 17.97
N ILE A 10 -44.32 -6.15 16.88
CA ILE A 10 -43.35 -7.25 16.94
C ILE A 10 -41.93 -6.71 17.19
N ILE A 11 -41.58 -5.55 16.64
CA ILE A 11 -40.27 -4.91 16.88
C ILE A 11 -40.16 -4.41 18.35
N VAL A 12 -41.25 -3.91 18.94
CA VAL A 12 -41.25 -3.46 20.35
C VAL A 12 -41.22 -4.65 21.33
N MET A 13 -41.82 -5.80 21.00
CA MET A 13 -41.74 -7.00 21.86
C MET A 13 -40.37 -7.71 21.80
N ILE A 14 -39.63 -7.62 20.69
CA ILE A 14 -38.26 -8.18 20.60
C ILE A 14 -37.26 -7.32 21.37
N LEU A 15 -37.51 -6.03 21.51
CA LEU A 15 -36.67 -5.11 22.30
C LEU A 15 -36.91 -5.22 23.82
N SER A 16 -38.04 -5.82 24.28
CA SER A 16 -38.35 -5.96 25.71
C SER A 16 -37.92 -7.28 26.34
N THR A 17 -37.41 -8.25 25.58
CA THR A 17 -36.98 -9.57 26.10
C THR A 17 -35.46 -9.79 26.11
N VAL A 18 -34.65 -8.79 25.76
CA VAL A 18 -33.18 -8.85 25.84
C VAL A 18 -32.65 -7.84 26.85
N ASN A 19 -33.21 -7.84 28.05
CA ASN A 19 -32.62 -7.18 29.22
C ASN A 19 -31.76 -8.19 30.00
N GLY A 20 -30.52 -8.36 29.57
CA GLY A 20 -29.57 -9.23 30.27
C GLY A 20 -28.10 -9.08 29.85
N ILE A 21 -27.81 -8.38 28.74
CA ILE A 21 -26.44 -8.09 28.37
C ILE A 21 -26.39 -6.63 27.91
N GLN A 22 -26.10 -5.73 28.84
CA GLN A 22 -25.65 -4.39 28.48
C GLN A 22 -24.26 -4.51 27.82
N ARG A 23 -24.25 -4.70 26.50
CA ARG A 23 -23.13 -4.18 25.70
C ARG A 23 -23.45 -2.71 25.51
N ASN A 24 -22.67 -1.86 26.15
CA ASN A 24 -22.62 -0.44 25.84
C ASN A 24 -22.20 -0.31 24.36
N ILE A 25 -23.19 -0.22 23.47
CA ILE A 25 -22.97 0.38 22.16
C ILE A 25 -22.87 1.87 22.46
N VAL A 26 -21.65 2.34 22.70
CA VAL A 26 -21.34 3.76 22.75
C VAL A 26 -21.54 4.26 21.34
N PHE A 27 -22.63 4.96 21.09
CA PHE A 27 -22.70 5.83 19.91
C PHE A 27 -21.57 6.83 20.09
N ALA A 28 -20.71 6.96 19.08
CA ALA A 28 -19.71 8.00 19.07
C ALA A 28 -20.38 9.34 19.40
N SER A 29 -19.98 9.95 20.50
CA SER A 29 -20.54 11.21 20.94
C SER A 29 -20.04 12.32 20.02
N GLU A 30 -20.71 13.48 20.00
CA GLU A 30 -20.20 14.68 19.30
C GLU A 30 -18.78 15.08 19.75
N GLN A 31 -18.35 14.62 20.94
CA GLN A 31 -16.97 14.79 21.42
C GLN A 31 -15.94 13.95 20.64
N GLU A 32 -16.32 12.76 20.15
CA GLU A 32 -15.41 11.96 19.28
C GLU A 32 -15.26 12.60 17.89
N LYS A 33 -16.32 13.21 17.34
CA LYS A 33 -16.23 13.97 16.08
C LYS A 33 -15.30 15.18 16.18
N ASN A 34 -15.26 15.86 17.32
CA ASN A 34 -14.34 16.97 17.55
C ASN A 34 -12.89 16.50 17.79
N ASN A 35 -12.66 15.25 18.23
CA ASN A 35 -11.34 14.66 18.34
C ASN A 35 -10.83 14.11 17.00
N GLU A 36 -11.69 13.74 16.06
CA GLU A 36 -11.28 13.30 14.71
C GLU A 36 -10.46 14.37 13.98
N ASN A 37 -10.80 15.66 14.17
CA ASN A 37 -10.05 16.77 13.56
C ASN A 37 -8.78 17.18 14.33
N SER A 38 -8.54 16.65 15.53
CA SER A 38 -7.35 17.00 16.34
C SER A 38 -6.17 16.03 16.14
N TYR A 39 -6.42 14.86 15.58
CA TYR A 39 -5.41 13.81 15.42
C TYR A 39 -4.29 14.23 14.46
N TRP A 40 -4.63 15.01 13.44
CA TRP A 40 -3.77 15.38 12.32
C TRP A 40 -3.71 16.91 12.18
N SER A 41 -3.46 17.59 13.30
CA SER A 41 -3.33 19.04 13.29
C SER A 41 -2.12 19.47 12.46
N THR A 42 -2.33 20.28 11.42
CA THR A 42 -1.29 20.96 10.63
C THR A 42 -0.40 21.91 11.47
N LYS A 43 -0.51 21.88 12.79
CA LYS A 43 0.25 22.69 13.75
C LYS A 43 1.33 21.91 14.48
N ASN A 44 1.53 20.65 14.15
CA ASN A 44 2.60 19.87 14.74
C ASN A 44 3.95 20.41 14.25
N ALA A 45 4.87 20.61 15.19
CA ALA A 45 6.23 20.97 14.82
C ALA A 45 6.99 19.73 14.31
N PRO A 46 7.95 19.90 13.40
CA PRO A 46 8.76 18.80 12.93
C PRO A 46 9.55 18.17 14.08
N ILE A 47 9.84 16.90 13.99
CA ILE A 47 10.73 16.19 14.92
C ILE A 47 12.13 16.10 14.35
N ILE A 48 13.14 16.33 15.20
CA ILE A 48 14.54 16.01 14.90
C ILE A 48 14.88 14.71 15.65
N TYR A 49 15.39 13.71 14.94
CA TYR A 49 15.78 12.41 15.48
C TYR A 49 17.20 12.03 15.03
N GLY A 50 17.78 10.99 15.60
CA GLY A 50 19.18 10.61 15.39
C GLY A 50 20.01 10.91 16.63
N ALA A 51 21.30 11.21 16.50
CA ALA A 51 22.18 11.45 17.63
C ALA A 51 21.73 12.63 18.50
N THR A 52 21.76 12.46 19.84
CA THR A 52 21.41 13.51 20.82
C THR A 52 22.54 13.76 21.82
N LYS A 53 23.41 12.77 22.03
CA LYS A 53 24.61 12.88 22.83
C LYS A 53 25.67 11.92 22.27
N ILE A 54 26.90 12.40 22.19
CA ILE A 54 28.01 11.66 21.62
C ILE A 54 29.19 11.75 22.59
N THR A 55 29.85 10.62 22.87
CA THR A 55 31.13 10.58 23.57
C THR A 55 32.15 9.90 22.67
N ILE A 56 33.28 10.54 22.44
CA ILE A 56 34.39 10.04 21.63
C ILE A 56 35.72 10.18 22.38
N LYS A 57 36.65 9.30 22.10
CA LYS A 57 38.02 9.44 22.55
C LYS A 57 38.75 10.49 21.75
N LYS A 58 39.57 11.30 22.41
CA LYS A 58 40.43 12.31 21.79
C LYS A 58 41.27 11.69 20.67
N GLY A 59 41.23 12.33 19.50
CA GLY A 59 42.02 11.96 18.32
C GLY A 59 41.56 10.68 17.60
N ILE A 60 40.41 10.09 17.98
CA ILE A 60 39.86 8.92 17.29
C ILE A 60 39.27 9.28 15.91
N LEU A 61 38.90 10.54 15.72
CA LEU A 61 38.42 11.10 14.47
C LEU A 61 39.34 12.25 14.06
N ASP A 62 39.71 12.32 12.80
CA ASP A 62 40.48 13.43 12.24
C ASP A 62 39.70 14.75 12.33
N SER A 63 38.40 14.70 12.12
CA SER A 63 37.47 15.82 12.25
C SER A 63 36.07 15.32 12.58
N PHE A 64 35.24 16.17 13.19
CA PHE A 64 33.83 15.87 13.43
C PHE A 64 32.99 16.31 12.23
N ASP A 65 32.39 15.32 11.53
CA ASP A 65 31.45 15.58 10.46
C ASP A 65 30.00 15.39 10.94
N VAL A 66 29.18 16.40 10.83
CA VAL A 66 27.74 16.36 11.16
C VAL A 66 26.95 15.41 10.24
N LYS A 67 27.52 15.02 9.10
CA LYS A 67 26.97 14.07 8.15
C LYS A 67 27.50 12.64 8.33
N ASP A 68 28.45 12.41 9.24
CA ASP A 68 28.86 11.05 9.60
C ASP A 68 27.63 10.25 10.03
N ALA A 69 27.35 9.17 9.34
CA ALA A 69 26.13 8.39 9.53
C ALA A 69 25.93 7.93 10.98
N ARG A 70 27.03 7.72 11.74
CA ARG A 70 27.03 7.33 13.16
C ARG A 70 26.46 8.42 14.06
N PHE A 71 26.64 9.69 13.69
CA PHE A 71 26.32 10.87 14.51
C PHE A 71 25.23 11.74 13.91
N ARG A 72 24.77 11.40 12.71
CA ARG A 72 23.84 12.21 11.93
C ARG A 72 22.48 12.35 12.61
N VAL A 73 21.87 13.51 12.42
CA VAL A 73 20.48 13.81 12.76
C VAL A 73 19.66 13.92 11.49
N PHE A 74 18.37 13.68 11.63
CA PHE A 74 17.36 13.71 10.57
C PHE A 74 16.17 14.51 11.06
N ALA A 75 15.36 15.03 10.13
CA ALA A 75 14.14 15.71 10.48
C ALA A 75 12.95 15.13 9.69
N LYS A 76 11.83 15.00 10.38
CA LYS A 76 10.58 14.53 9.80
C LYS A 76 9.43 15.35 10.32
N ASP A 77 8.53 15.69 9.43
CA ASP A 77 7.24 16.28 9.74
C ASP A 77 6.12 15.35 9.25
N PHE A 78 4.98 15.43 9.87
CA PHE A 78 3.89 14.54 9.49
C PHE A 78 3.28 14.93 8.14
N GLU A 79 3.07 16.23 7.94
CA GLU A 79 2.46 16.77 6.74
C GLU A 79 3.47 16.98 5.62
N ASP A 80 4.65 17.51 5.96
CA ASP A 80 5.70 17.87 5.00
C ASP A 80 6.63 16.69 4.64
N GLY A 81 6.55 15.58 5.38
CA GLY A 81 7.41 14.41 5.17
C GLY A 81 8.83 14.61 5.66
N ASP A 82 9.83 14.25 4.87
CA ASP A 82 11.25 14.36 5.21
C ASP A 82 11.76 15.78 5.02
N LEU A 83 12.28 16.36 6.10
CA LEU A 83 12.85 17.71 6.15
C LEU A 83 14.37 17.70 6.42
N THR A 84 15.03 16.56 6.28
CA THR A 84 16.45 16.40 6.60
C THR A 84 17.34 17.35 5.79
N ASP A 85 17.02 17.61 4.53
CA ASP A 85 17.75 18.54 3.66
C ASP A 85 17.56 20.02 4.07
N LYS A 86 16.56 20.33 4.88
CA LYS A 86 16.28 21.68 5.39
C LYS A 86 16.93 21.97 6.76
N ILE A 87 17.59 20.98 7.37
CA ILE A 87 18.27 21.15 8.65
C ILE A 87 19.42 22.15 8.50
N LYS A 88 19.42 23.16 9.37
CA LYS A 88 20.55 24.06 9.58
C LYS A 88 21.24 23.70 10.89
N TYR A 89 22.55 23.92 10.97
CA TYR A 89 23.28 23.68 12.20
C TYR A 89 24.29 24.79 12.49
N SER A 90 24.68 24.91 13.77
CA SER A 90 25.72 25.78 14.25
C SER A 90 26.50 25.12 15.40
N GLY A 91 27.73 25.56 15.60
CA GLY A 91 28.67 24.96 16.55
C GLY A 91 29.76 24.16 15.82
N THR A 92 30.85 23.88 16.56
CA THR A 92 32.01 23.13 16.08
C THR A 92 32.52 22.21 17.19
N VAL A 93 33.14 21.10 16.80
CA VAL A 93 33.78 20.15 17.73
C VAL A 93 35.24 20.04 17.37
N ASP A 94 36.13 20.27 18.34
CA ASP A 94 37.54 19.95 18.22
C ASP A 94 37.78 18.54 18.79
N THR A 95 37.99 17.59 17.91
CA THR A 95 38.21 16.18 18.28
C THR A 95 39.55 15.90 18.96
N ASN A 96 40.46 16.89 18.94
CA ASN A 96 41.81 16.80 19.51
C ASN A 96 41.94 17.49 20.87
N THR A 97 40.88 18.14 21.35
CA THR A 97 40.87 18.83 22.66
C THR A 97 39.77 18.25 23.54
N VAL A 98 40.15 17.76 24.74
CA VAL A 98 39.20 17.26 25.74
C VAL A 98 38.25 18.38 26.17
N GLY A 99 36.93 18.07 26.16
CA GLY A 99 35.93 19.06 26.51
C GLY A 99 34.50 18.67 26.16
N GLU A 100 33.57 19.54 26.54
CA GLU A 100 32.16 19.45 26.14
C GLU A 100 31.91 20.47 25.01
N TYR A 101 31.38 19.97 23.89
CA TYR A 101 31.02 20.77 22.74
C TYR A 101 29.52 20.63 22.47
N LYS A 102 28.98 21.58 21.73
CA LYS A 102 27.56 21.60 21.39
C LYS A 102 27.35 21.96 19.92
N ILE A 103 26.54 21.14 19.25
CA ILE A 103 25.99 21.42 17.93
C ILE A 103 24.49 21.66 18.09
N THR A 104 24.01 22.80 17.63
CA THR A 104 22.58 23.13 17.62
C THR A 104 22.04 22.93 16.20
N TYR A 105 21.07 22.05 16.06
CA TYR A 105 20.34 21.81 14.82
C TYR A 105 18.98 22.51 14.88
N THR A 106 18.55 23.07 13.75
CA THR A 106 17.28 23.79 13.60
C THR A 106 16.61 23.37 12.31
N VAL A 107 15.32 23.06 12.37
CA VAL A 107 14.48 22.79 11.19
C VAL A 107 13.16 23.54 11.29
N GLN A 108 12.61 23.95 10.16
CA GLN A 108 11.34 24.63 10.04
C GLN A 108 10.48 23.92 9.00
N ASP A 109 9.19 23.70 9.32
CA ASP A 109 8.18 23.15 8.41
C ASP A 109 7.56 24.24 7.49
N SER A 110 6.63 23.83 6.62
CA SER A 110 5.91 24.73 5.71
C SER A 110 4.93 25.68 6.42
N HIS A 111 4.56 25.38 7.67
CA HIS A 111 3.66 26.16 8.52
C HIS A 111 4.39 27.11 9.47
N ASN A 112 5.74 27.21 9.33
CA ASN A 112 6.64 28.02 10.16
C ASN A 112 6.80 27.53 11.60
N ASN A 113 6.45 26.28 11.92
CA ASN A 113 6.83 25.70 13.20
C ASN A 113 8.32 25.35 13.17
N ILE A 114 9.02 25.65 14.28
CA ILE A 114 10.47 25.48 14.38
C ILE A 114 10.79 24.52 15.51
N THR A 115 11.66 23.54 15.21
CA THR A 115 12.25 22.64 16.21
C THR A 115 13.76 22.84 16.26
N ASN A 116 14.29 22.88 17.48
CA ASN A 116 15.72 22.93 17.76
C ASN A 116 16.13 21.69 18.55
N LEU A 117 17.32 21.17 18.25
CA LEU A 117 17.98 20.08 18.99
C LEU A 117 19.41 20.47 19.29
N ASP A 118 19.76 20.50 20.57
CA ASP A 118 21.15 20.62 21.02
C ASP A 118 21.76 19.23 21.19
N VAL A 119 22.75 18.90 20.38
CA VAL A 119 23.54 17.66 20.49
C VAL A 119 24.81 17.98 21.26
N LYS A 120 25.02 17.30 22.39
CA LYS A 120 26.23 17.41 23.20
C LYS A 120 27.27 16.40 22.72
N VAL A 121 28.51 16.88 22.51
CA VAL A 121 29.64 16.05 22.12
C VAL A 121 30.72 16.14 23.20
N TYR A 122 31.06 15.04 23.81
CA TYR A 122 32.10 14.91 24.83
C TYR A 122 33.34 14.29 24.19
N VAL A 123 34.45 15.01 24.22
CA VAL A 123 35.76 14.50 23.87
C VAL A 123 36.51 14.17 25.16
N THR A 124 36.92 12.94 25.36
CA THR A 124 37.61 12.45 26.57
C THR A 124 38.96 11.84 26.24
N ASP A 125 39.88 11.89 27.19
CA ASP A 125 41.21 11.25 27.13
C ASP A 125 41.28 9.93 27.95
N GLU A 126 40.15 9.43 28.44
CA GLU A 126 40.10 8.13 29.12
C GLU A 126 40.58 7.02 28.18
N GLU A 127 41.54 6.22 28.67
CA GLU A 127 42.26 5.23 27.84
C GLU A 127 41.35 4.16 27.24
N ASP A 128 40.33 3.72 27.99
CA ASP A 128 39.36 2.69 27.60
C ASP A 128 38.03 3.27 27.06
N ALA A 129 38.00 4.58 26.73
CA ALA A 129 36.80 5.21 26.28
C ALA A 129 36.29 4.57 24.98
N LYS A 130 35.03 4.15 24.98
CA LYS A 130 34.29 3.68 23.81
C LYS A 130 33.62 4.85 23.11
N ILE A 131 33.29 4.69 21.85
CA ILE A 131 32.33 5.56 21.20
C ILE A 131 30.96 5.24 21.80
N ASN A 132 30.32 6.27 22.36
CA ASN A 132 28.99 6.14 22.93
C ASN A 132 28.05 7.16 22.25
N VAL A 133 26.89 6.68 21.79
CA VAL A 133 25.92 7.51 21.06
C VAL A 133 24.53 7.28 21.62
N GLU A 134 23.96 8.30 22.26
CA GLU A 134 22.51 8.33 22.52
C GLU A 134 21.80 8.80 21.25
N ARG A 135 20.75 8.07 20.83
CA ARG A 135 19.96 8.38 19.63
C ARG A 135 18.47 8.39 19.94
N THR A 136 17.78 9.35 19.35
CA THR A 136 16.33 9.40 19.31
C THR A 136 15.82 8.68 18.04
N LEU A 137 14.80 7.88 18.20
CA LEU A 137 14.09 7.18 17.14
C LEU A 137 12.67 7.71 17.02
N TYR A 138 12.19 7.93 15.81
CA TYR A 138 10.78 8.28 15.60
C TYR A 138 9.89 7.04 15.78
N THR A 139 8.65 7.29 16.13
CA THR A 139 7.59 6.27 16.12
C THR A 139 6.68 6.50 14.91
N ILE A 140 5.92 5.48 14.54
CA ILE A 140 4.92 5.58 13.47
C ILE A 140 3.52 5.42 14.05
N PRO A 141 2.53 6.18 13.57
CA PRO A 141 1.14 6.01 14.00
C PRO A 141 0.60 4.65 13.62
N SER A 142 -0.49 4.25 14.27
CA SER A 142 -1.21 3.02 13.92
C SER A 142 -1.82 3.13 12.52
N MET A 143 -1.63 2.10 11.70
CA MET A 143 -2.25 1.95 10.38
C MET A 143 -3.54 1.12 10.46
N TRP A 144 -4.30 1.24 11.54
CA TRP A 144 -5.50 0.45 11.82
C TRP A 144 -6.51 0.47 10.67
N ASN A 145 -6.65 1.60 10.00
CA ASN A 145 -7.56 1.80 8.87
C ASN A 145 -7.17 1.00 7.63
N LEU A 146 -5.89 0.76 7.43
CA LEU A 146 -5.36 -0.06 6.35
C LEU A 146 -5.29 -1.53 6.75
N ASP A 147 -4.96 -1.80 8.02
CA ASP A 147 -4.91 -3.16 8.59
C ASP A 147 -6.29 -3.83 8.57
N MET A 148 -7.36 -3.10 8.87
CA MET A 148 -8.74 -3.64 8.85
C MET A 148 -9.18 -4.16 7.48
N ILE A 149 -8.55 -3.70 6.39
CA ILE A 149 -8.79 -4.19 5.02
C ILE A 149 -7.62 -5.04 4.51
N GLY A 150 -6.69 -5.42 5.38
CA GLY A 150 -5.61 -6.36 5.09
C GLY A 150 -4.52 -5.82 4.16
N VAL A 151 -4.26 -4.50 4.16
CA VAL A 151 -3.16 -3.92 3.40
C VAL A 151 -1.82 -4.41 3.95
N MET A 152 -1.03 -5.08 3.11
CA MET A 152 0.14 -5.85 3.55
C MET A 152 1.27 -4.98 4.11
N ARG A 153 1.44 -3.72 3.65
CA ARG A 153 2.46 -2.79 4.18
C ARG A 153 2.28 -2.47 5.67
N CYS A 154 1.09 -2.72 6.23
CA CYS A 154 0.83 -2.56 7.66
C CYS A 154 1.60 -3.56 8.53
N ASN A 155 2.16 -4.61 7.95
CA ASN A 155 2.92 -5.64 8.66
C ASN A 155 4.39 -5.24 8.94
N TYR A 156 4.70 -3.93 8.97
CA TYR A 156 5.88 -3.35 9.64
C TYR A 156 7.21 -3.52 8.91
N GLY A 157 7.30 -2.82 7.80
CA GLY A 157 8.56 -2.69 7.07
C GLY A 157 9.44 -1.53 7.51
N ASP A 158 8.91 -0.51 8.17
CA ASP A 158 9.67 0.70 8.47
C ASP A 158 10.84 0.42 9.44
N ARG A 159 12.01 0.88 9.05
CA ARG A 159 13.25 0.69 9.80
C ARG A 159 14.07 1.97 9.78
N GLN A 160 14.78 2.20 10.86
CA GLN A 160 15.73 3.31 11.00
C GLN A 160 17.14 2.76 11.00
N ASN A 161 18.05 3.39 10.26
CA ASN A 161 19.44 3.01 10.28
C ASN A 161 20.13 3.48 11.56
N LEU A 162 21.09 2.69 12.04
CA LEU A 162 21.90 3.05 13.20
C LEU A 162 23.18 3.83 12.83
N GLY A 163 23.39 4.07 11.54
CA GLY A 163 24.55 4.78 11.01
C GLY A 163 25.84 3.97 10.99
N ILE A 164 25.75 2.69 11.30
CA ILE A 164 26.93 1.80 11.41
C ILE A 164 26.86 0.66 10.40
N TYR A 165 28.03 0.22 9.99
CA TYR A 165 28.25 -1.03 9.30
C TYR A 165 29.01 -1.97 10.22
N LEU A 166 28.51 -3.19 10.37
CA LEU A 166 29.16 -4.23 11.20
C LEU A 166 29.93 -5.19 10.30
N PRO A 167 31.27 -5.15 10.30
CA PRO A 167 32.09 -6.20 9.72
C PRO A 167 31.87 -7.55 10.39
N GLU A 168 32.31 -8.62 9.76
CA GLU A 168 32.30 -9.95 10.36
C GLU A 168 33.06 -9.98 11.69
N GLY A 169 32.45 -10.59 12.72
CA GLY A 169 33.05 -10.75 14.05
C GLY A 169 33.06 -9.49 14.93
N VAL A 170 32.54 -8.36 14.42
CA VAL A 170 32.42 -7.13 15.21
C VAL A 170 31.08 -7.10 15.93
N SER A 171 31.07 -6.65 17.18
CA SER A 171 29.86 -6.48 17.97
C SER A 171 29.77 -5.08 18.56
N ILE A 172 28.55 -4.67 18.90
CA ILE A 172 28.26 -3.45 19.64
C ILE A 172 27.40 -3.77 20.84
N LYS A 173 27.32 -2.86 21.80
CA LYS A 173 26.30 -2.91 22.84
C LYS A 173 25.23 -1.87 22.57
N ALA A 174 24.00 -2.22 22.88
CA ALA A 174 22.87 -1.30 22.80
C ALA A 174 21.91 -1.49 23.97
N ARG A 175 21.21 -0.44 24.35
CA ARG A 175 20.10 -0.50 25.31
C ARG A 175 19.05 0.56 25.01
N ILE A 176 17.86 0.34 25.53
CA ILE A 176 16.79 1.34 25.52
C ILE A 176 16.97 2.26 26.73
N LEU A 177 16.93 3.57 26.49
CA LEU A 177 16.92 4.58 27.57
C LEU A 177 15.49 5.03 27.89
N ASN A 178 14.63 5.08 26.85
CA ASN A 178 13.23 5.48 27.00
C ASN A 178 12.41 4.87 25.86
N ALA A 179 11.62 3.84 26.16
CA ALA A 179 10.58 3.29 25.32
C ALA A 179 9.57 2.52 26.18
N ASP A 180 8.32 2.41 25.72
CA ASP A 180 7.28 1.62 26.38
C ASP A 180 7.12 0.21 25.79
N THR A 181 7.89 -0.10 24.77
CA THR A 181 7.93 -1.41 24.08
C THR A 181 9.36 -1.86 23.82
N ASP A 182 9.54 -3.15 23.63
CA ASP A 182 10.79 -3.70 23.13
C ASP A 182 11.05 -3.28 21.69
N LEU A 183 12.33 -3.12 21.32
CA LEU A 183 12.74 -2.76 19.96
C LEU A 183 13.54 -3.90 19.33
N ARG A 184 13.42 -4.07 18.02
CA ARG A 184 14.06 -5.16 17.29
C ARG A 184 15.12 -4.62 16.33
N VAL A 185 16.35 -5.13 16.44
CA VAL A 185 17.43 -4.87 15.48
C VAL A 185 17.54 -6.06 14.53
N GLN A 186 17.60 -5.78 13.22
CA GLN A 186 17.78 -6.76 12.15
C GLN A 186 19.10 -6.49 11.43
N TYR A 187 19.82 -7.55 11.09
CA TYR A 187 21.12 -7.46 10.40
C TYR A 187 20.93 -7.80 8.93
N ILE A 188 20.79 -6.76 8.11
CA ILE A 188 20.46 -6.94 6.69
C ILE A 188 21.73 -7.21 5.88
N THR A 189 21.63 -8.22 5.01
CA THR A 189 22.67 -8.64 4.07
C THR A 189 22.08 -8.82 2.68
N ASN A 190 22.80 -9.45 1.76
CA ASN A 190 22.28 -9.92 0.47
C ASN A 190 21.73 -11.36 0.51
N ASP A 191 21.52 -11.94 1.70
CA ASP A 191 21.07 -13.33 1.86
C ASP A 191 20.23 -13.49 3.14
N ALA A 192 18.92 -13.59 2.99
CA ALA A 192 18.00 -13.75 4.12
C ALA A 192 18.31 -14.99 4.98
N ASN A 193 18.93 -16.02 4.40
CA ASN A 193 19.29 -17.23 5.16
C ASN A 193 20.40 -16.99 6.20
N LYS A 194 21.18 -15.92 6.02
CA LYS A 194 22.22 -15.52 7.00
C LYS A 194 21.68 -14.64 8.11
N GLU A 195 20.58 -13.93 7.86
CA GLU A 195 20.11 -12.89 8.75
C GLU A 195 19.52 -13.40 10.05
N ILE A 196 19.76 -12.64 11.09
CA ILE A 196 19.13 -12.78 12.40
C ILE A 196 18.55 -11.44 12.84
N SER A 197 17.85 -11.47 13.95
CA SER A 197 17.43 -10.27 14.67
C SER A 197 17.59 -10.46 16.16
N GLN A 198 17.86 -9.35 16.85
CA GLN A 198 17.98 -9.31 18.30
C GLN A 198 17.02 -8.26 18.87
N THR A 199 16.53 -8.53 20.08
CA THR A 199 15.58 -7.65 20.77
C THR A 199 16.30 -6.86 21.85
N LEU A 200 16.09 -5.54 21.85
CA LEU A 200 16.42 -4.67 22.97
C LEU A 200 15.21 -4.62 23.90
N SER A 201 15.44 -4.98 25.16
CA SER A 201 14.38 -4.93 26.17
C SER A 201 14.11 -3.49 26.61
N LYS A 202 12.83 -3.15 26.74
CA LYS A 202 12.39 -1.86 27.32
C LYS A 202 12.84 -1.66 28.77
N ASN A 203 13.32 -2.72 29.45
CA ASN A 203 13.86 -2.63 30.80
C ASN A 203 15.19 -1.85 30.88
N GLY A 204 15.82 -1.56 29.74
CA GLY A 204 17.05 -0.79 29.67
C GLY A 204 18.33 -1.60 29.89
N ASP A 205 18.24 -2.92 29.88
CA ASP A 205 19.40 -3.79 29.99
C ASP A 205 20.30 -3.70 28.75
N TRP A 206 21.62 -3.75 28.96
CA TRP A 206 22.58 -3.81 27.86
C TRP A 206 22.48 -5.14 27.12
N VAL A 207 22.35 -5.09 25.80
CA VAL A 207 22.38 -6.24 24.90
C VAL A 207 23.59 -6.12 23.99
N THR A 208 24.38 -7.20 23.89
CA THR A 208 25.43 -7.31 22.88
C THR A 208 24.77 -7.64 21.54
N LEU A 209 24.83 -6.71 20.61
CA LEU A 209 24.36 -6.87 19.23
C LEU A 209 25.50 -7.42 18.38
N GLN A 210 25.26 -8.55 17.74
CA GLN A 210 26.26 -9.25 16.93
C GLN A 210 25.62 -9.97 15.74
N ASN A 211 26.29 -9.92 14.61
CA ASN A 211 25.87 -10.53 13.35
C ASN A 211 26.46 -11.95 13.21
N ILE A 212 26.11 -12.83 14.13
CA ILE A 212 26.55 -14.24 14.17
C ILE A 212 25.32 -15.15 14.10
N LYS A 213 25.29 -16.07 13.15
CA LYS A 213 24.29 -17.12 13.04
C LYS A 213 24.95 -18.49 13.01
N ASP A 214 24.51 -19.40 13.88
CA ASP A 214 25.06 -20.76 13.99
C ASP A 214 26.60 -20.81 14.17
N GLY A 215 27.15 -19.81 14.89
CA GLY A 215 28.57 -19.66 15.12
C GLY A 215 29.39 -19.06 13.98
N VAL A 216 28.74 -18.65 12.88
CA VAL A 216 29.39 -18.02 11.74
C VAL A 216 29.03 -16.52 11.71
N GLY A 217 30.07 -15.69 11.75
CA GLY A 217 29.93 -14.23 11.57
C GLY A 217 29.70 -13.85 10.10
N TYR A 218 29.12 -12.67 9.89
CA TYR A 218 28.93 -12.09 8.56
C TYR A 218 28.86 -10.57 8.64
N SER A 219 29.20 -9.89 7.55
CA SER A 219 29.07 -8.43 7.44
C SER A 219 27.60 -8.04 7.23
N SER A 220 27.16 -6.92 7.82
CA SER A 220 25.74 -6.51 7.75
C SER A 220 25.51 -5.03 7.99
N VAL A 221 24.30 -4.57 7.60
CA VAL A 221 23.74 -3.29 7.98
C VAL A 221 22.70 -3.49 9.08
N PRO A 222 22.96 -3.10 10.33
CA PRO A 222 21.97 -3.20 11.40
C PRO A 222 20.92 -2.08 11.26
N LEU A 223 19.67 -2.50 11.16
CA LEU A 223 18.51 -1.63 11.10
C LEU A 223 17.59 -1.90 12.29
N ILE A 224 17.07 -0.84 12.92
CA ILE A 224 16.13 -0.97 14.03
C ILE A 224 14.71 -0.73 13.53
N THR A 225 13.80 -1.65 13.83
CA THR A 225 12.40 -1.53 13.42
C THR A 225 11.73 -0.36 14.16
N SER A 226 11.05 0.51 13.42
CA SER A 226 10.27 1.62 13.99
C SER A 226 9.11 1.08 14.84
N ALA A 227 8.94 1.63 16.02
CA ALA A 227 7.83 1.26 16.88
C ALA A 227 6.52 1.87 16.38
N VAL A 228 5.45 1.08 16.38
CA VAL A 228 4.10 1.49 16.00
C VAL A 228 3.31 1.87 17.24
N LEU A 229 2.73 3.07 17.23
CA LEU A 229 1.86 3.55 18.30
C LEU A 229 0.50 2.81 18.28
N SER A 230 -0.17 2.73 19.42
CA SER A 230 -1.54 2.22 19.45
C SER A 230 -2.50 3.21 18.76
N LYS A 231 -3.68 2.72 18.36
CA LYS A 231 -4.74 3.54 17.73
C LYS A 231 -5.14 4.75 18.59
N GLU A 232 -5.09 4.58 19.90
CA GLU A 232 -5.48 5.61 20.89
C GLU A 232 -4.38 6.65 21.13
N ASN A 233 -3.15 6.35 20.71
CA ASN A 233 -2.03 7.29 20.88
C ASN A 233 -1.93 8.23 19.69
N THR A 234 -2.28 9.48 19.91
CA THR A 234 -2.33 10.53 18.90
C THR A 234 -1.10 11.44 18.89
N ASP A 235 -0.11 11.17 19.75
CA ASP A 235 1.13 11.97 19.81
C ASP A 235 2.10 11.59 18.68
N LEU A 236 1.99 12.29 17.55
CA LEU A 236 2.85 12.11 16.38
C LEU A 236 4.29 12.53 16.59
N THR A 237 4.56 13.27 17.67
CA THR A 237 5.92 13.73 18.02
C THR A 237 6.62 12.78 18.98
N LYS A 238 5.95 11.69 19.38
CA LYS A 238 6.52 10.71 20.30
C LYS A 238 7.76 10.07 19.71
N THR A 239 8.82 10.05 20.50
CA THR A 239 10.11 9.46 20.15
C THR A 239 10.56 8.49 21.23
N TYR A 240 11.38 7.52 20.83
CA TYR A 240 12.08 6.64 21.75
C TYR A 240 13.58 6.96 21.75
N LYS A 241 14.27 6.57 22.80
CA LYS A 241 15.71 6.82 22.92
C LYS A 241 16.44 5.53 23.20
N ILE A 242 17.55 5.31 22.47
CA ILE A 242 18.49 4.23 22.68
C ILE A 242 19.90 4.76 22.91
N GLU A 243 20.76 3.92 23.45
CA GLU A 243 22.18 4.16 23.60
C GLU A 243 22.96 3.04 22.93
N LEU A 244 23.97 3.41 22.17
CA LEU A 244 24.92 2.51 21.50
C LEU A 244 26.30 2.71 22.09
N GLU A 245 27.04 1.62 22.34
CA GLU A 245 28.43 1.64 22.79
C GLU A 245 29.26 0.67 21.92
N TYR A 246 30.35 1.17 21.34
CA TYR A 246 31.18 0.39 20.43
C TYR A 246 32.61 0.92 20.33
N ASP A 247 33.50 0.07 19.79
CA ASP A 247 34.91 0.38 19.55
C ASP A 247 35.12 1.00 18.15
N GLU A 248 36.33 1.49 17.90
CA GLU A 248 36.73 2.07 16.62
C GLU A 248 36.70 1.07 15.43
N ASN A 249 36.64 -0.24 15.69
CA ASN A 249 36.50 -1.26 14.66
C ASN A 249 35.10 -1.35 14.04
N VAL A 250 34.11 -0.68 14.64
CA VAL A 250 32.79 -0.47 14.03
C VAL A 250 32.88 0.64 12.98
N LYS A 251 32.60 0.29 11.75
CA LYS A 251 32.71 1.22 10.64
C LYS A 251 31.49 2.11 10.51
N GLU A 252 31.68 3.31 9.98
CA GLU A 252 30.60 4.14 9.50
C GLU A 252 29.90 3.43 8.33
N LEU A 253 28.57 3.50 8.30
CA LEU A 253 27.77 3.03 7.16
C LEU A 253 28.01 3.94 5.95
N ASN A 254 28.31 3.38 4.78
CA ASN A 254 28.25 4.12 3.53
C ASN A 254 26.77 4.43 3.25
N TYR A 255 26.40 5.68 3.47
CA TYR A 255 25.03 6.12 3.56
C TYR A 255 24.74 7.32 2.66
N TYR A 256 23.70 7.23 1.86
CA TYR A 256 23.19 8.31 1.02
C TYR A 256 21.74 8.59 1.38
N HIS A 257 21.48 9.80 1.84
CA HIS A 257 20.13 10.32 2.01
C HIS A 257 19.79 11.24 0.83
N TYR A 258 18.53 11.25 0.42
CA TYR A 258 18.04 12.12 -0.65
C TYR A 258 18.58 13.55 -0.51
N LYS A 259 19.13 14.09 -1.62
CA LYS A 259 19.85 15.36 -1.73
C LYS A 259 21.22 15.45 -1.02
N ASP A 260 21.80 14.34 -0.61
CA ASP A 260 23.20 14.32 -0.22
C ASP A 260 24.12 14.51 -1.45
N ASN A 261 25.41 14.71 -1.20
CA ASN A 261 26.40 14.77 -2.28
C ASN A 261 26.75 13.35 -2.77
N GLU A 262 26.28 13.00 -3.97
CA GLU A 262 26.46 11.68 -4.57
C GLU A 262 27.94 11.35 -4.82
N GLU A 263 28.74 12.33 -5.30
CA GLU A 263 30.15 12.13 -5.55
C GLU A 263 30.91 11.79 -4.27
N ASN A 264 30.65 12.52 -3.19
CA ASN A 264 31.26 12.25 -1.88
C ASN A 264 30.87 10.87 -1.36
N PHE A 265 29.61 10.46 -1.51
CA PHE A 265 29.13 9.14 -1.12
C PHE A 265 29.84 8.03 -1.90
N MET A 266 29.91 8.14 -3.23
CA MET A 266 30.54 7.15 -4.10
C MET A 266 32.04 7.04 -3.83
N ASN A 267 32.74 8.18 -3.67
CA ASN A 267 34.17 8.22 -3.37
C ASN A 267 34.49 7.64 -1.99
N LYS A 268 33.67 7.97 -0.98
CA LYS A 268 33.83 7.41 0.37
C LYS A 268 33.63 5.89 0.35
N TRP A 269 32.60 5.40 -0.31
CA TRP A 269 32.36 3.95 -0.39
C TRP A 269 33.46 3.21 -1.16
N GLU A 270 34.07 3.85 -2.19
CA GLU A 270 35.25 3.32 -2.88
C GLU A 270 36.44 3.18 -1.93
N GLN A 271 36.63 4.10 -0.99
CA GLN A 271 37.70 4.04 0.01
C GLN A 271 37.42 3.03 1.11
N ASP A 272 36.21 3.01 1.64
CA ASP A 272 35.82 2.17 2.79
C ASP A 272 35.70 0.70 2.44
N GLN A 273 35.34 0.36 1.19
CA GLN A 273 35.13 -1.00 0.67
C GLN A 273 34.18 -1.83 1.54
N ASN A 274 33.18 -1.19 2.20
CA ASN A 274 32.17 -1.93 2.93
C ASN A 274 31.31 -2.76 1.97
N GLU A 275 30.98 -4.00 2.31
CA GLU A 275 30.22 -4.91 1.45
C GLU A 275 28.81 -4.40 1.13
N TYR A 276 28.26 -3.53 1.97
CA TYR A 276 26.94 -2.94 1.81
C TYR A 276 26.97 -1.44 2.05
N GLY A 277 26.21 -0.72 1.23
CA GLY A 277 25.80 0.66 1.46
C GLY A 277 24.29 0.75 1.62
N LEU A 278 23.81 1.91 2.04
CA LEU A 278 22.40 2.20 2.21
C LEU A 278 22.05 3.51 1.50
N ILE A 279 21.01 3.48 0.66
CA ILE A 279 20.43 4.70 0.09
C ILE A 279 18.96 4.78 0.50
N GLU A 280 18.49 5.97 0.87
CA GLU A 280 17.09 6.13 1.28
C GLU A 280 16.51 7.53 1.09
N ASN A 281 15.19 7.57 1.04
CA ASN A 281 14.37 8.75 1.25
C ASN A 281 13.23 8.41 2.23
N GLU A 282 12.17 9.21 2.25
CA GLU A 282 11.03 9.03 3.16
C GLU A 282 10.15 7.79 2.87
N VAL A 283 10.27 7.18 1.68
CA VAL A 283 9.39 6.07 1.24
C VAL A 283 10.11 4.77 0.92
N ILE A 284 11.39 4.82 0.56
CA ILE A 284 12.20 3.62 0.29
C ILE A 284 13.54 3.66 1.03
N GLN A 285 14.05 2.47 1.30
CA GLN A 285 15.36 2.22 1.89
C GLN A 285 15.96 1.02 1.17
N VAL A 286 17.11 1.18 0.54
CA VAL A 286 17.74 0.14 -0.27
C VAL A 286 19.10 -0.23 0.31
N VAL A 287 19.25 -1.48 0.73
CA VAL A 287 20.56 -2.04 1.08
C VAL A 287 21.21 -2.55 -0.19
N VAL A 288 22.27 -1.88 -0.59
CA VAL A 288 22.95 -2.09 -1.87
C VAL A 288 24.24 -2.88 -1.63
N PRO A 289 24.44 -4.05 -2.26
CA PRO A 289 25.72 -4.74 -2.26
C PRO A 289 26.80 -3.91 -3.00
N LEU A 290 28.06 -3.95 -2.54
CA LEU A 290 29.20 -3.25 -3.16
C LEU A 290 29.33 -3.56 -4.66
N ALA A 291 29.05 -4.79 -5.07
CA ALA A 291 29.07 -5.21 -6.46
C ALA A 291 28.05 -4.48 -7.36
N ASP A 292 27.07 -3.82 -6.76
CA ASP A 292 26.04 -3.04 -7.46
C ASP A 292 26.28 -1.53 -7.39
N LYS A 293 27.30 -1.07 -6.66
CA LYS A 293 27.59 0.35 -6.44
C LYS A 293 27.55 1.16 -7.74
N ASP A 294 28.31 0.74 -8.74
CA ASP A 294 28.44 1.46 -10.00
C ASP A 294 27.22 1.31 -10.94
N LYS A 295 26.31 0.38 -10.61
CA LYS A 295 25.09 0.16 -11.39
C LYS A 295 23.96 1.12 -11.03
N MET A 296 24.00 1.74 -9.86
CA MET A 296 22.90 2.57 -9.35
C MET A 296 22.56 3.74 -10.28
N THR A 297 23.57 4.34 -10.95
CA THR A 297 23.40 5.49 -11.84
C THR A 297 23.75 5.20 -13.29
N ASN A 298 24.27 4.00 -13.58
CA ASN A 298 24.73 3.62 -14.91
C ASN A 298 24.12 2.29 -15.41
N TYR A 299 23.02 1.85 -14.79
CA TYR A 299 22.41 0.57 -15.11
C TYR A 299 21.37 0.72 -16.23
N HIS A 300 21.66 0.11 -17.38
CA HIS A 300 20.78 0.07 -18.56
C HIS A 300 20.21 1.42 -19.05
N ARG A 301 19.53 1.38 -20.20
CA ARG A 301 18.91 2.55 -20.85
C ARG A 301 17.68 3.13 -20.13
N ASN A 302 17.08 2.37 -19.21
CA ASN A 302 15.92 2.78 -18.41
C ASN A 302 16.31 3.18 -17.00
N GLY A 303 17.60 3.23 -16.70
CA GLY A 303 18.14 3.62 -15.40
C GLY A 303 18.11 5.12 -15.18
N PHE A 304 18.56 5.51 -14.01
CA PHE A 304 18.55 6.89 -13.56
C PHE A 304 19.98 7.48 -13.69
N ALA A 305 20.06 8.76 -14.00
CA ALA A 305 21.34 9.46 -14.13
C ALA A 305 21.95 9.82 -12.76
N THR A 306 21.10 9.97 -11.72
CA THR A 306 21.52 10.30 -10.35
C THR A 306 20.73 9.50 -9.33
N LEU A 307 21.29 9.36 -8.11
CA LEU A 307 20.58 8.72 -6.98
C LEU A 307 19.32 9.51 -6.59
N ASP A 308 19.35 10.83 -6.68
CA ASP A 308 18.18 11.65 -6.41
C ASP A 308 17.04 11.37 -7.39
N GLN A 309 17.33 11.22 -8.69
CA GLN A 309 16.29 10.86 -9.67
C GLN A 309 15.69 9.47 -9.37
N TYR A 310 16.51 8.52 -8.96
CA TYR A 310 16.07 7.19 -8.55
C TYR A 310 15.13 7.26 -7.33
N LEU A 311 15.55 7.96 -6.28
CA LEU A 311 14.78 8.08 -5.05
C LEU A 311 13.48 8.87 -5.27
N GLU A 312 13.51 9.91 -6.11
CA GLU A 312 12.33 10.70 -6.47
C GLU A 312 11.32 9.90 -7.31
N TYR A 313 11.80 9.05 -8.22
CA TYR A 313 10.93 8.15 -8.97
C TYR A 313 10.12 7.27 -8.03
N TYR A 314 10.75 6.58 -7.10
CA TYR A 314 10.03 5.73 -6.15
C TYR A 314 9.14 6.52 -5.19
N LYS A 315 9.51 7.76 -4.86
CA LYS A 315 8.60 8.64 -4.13
C LYS A 315 7.31 8.90 -4.91
N LYS A 316 7.42 9.26 -6.18
CA LYS A 316 6.25 9.47 -7.06
C LYS A 316 5.42 8.18 -7.21
N VAL A 317 6.06 7.02 -7.34
CA VAL A 317 5.39 5.71 -7.39
C VAL A 317 4.58 5.46 -6.13
N VAL A 318 5.19 5.65 -4.95
CA VAL A 318 4.52 5.43 -3.66
C VAL A 318 3.40 6.46 -3.43
N ASP A 319 3.63 7.74 -3.72
CA ASP A 319 2.62 8.79 -3.64
C ASP A 319 1.40 8.44 -4.53
N ARG A 320 1.64 7.99 -5.76
CA ARG A 320 0.56 7.59 -6.67
C ARG A 320 -0.18 6.33 -6.20
N MET A 321 0.52 5.37 -5.60
CA MET A 321 -0.12 4.20 -4.98
C MET A 321 -0.99 4.61 -3.78
N ASP A 322 -0.54 5.56 -2.96
CA ASP A 322 -1.34 6.12 -1.86
C ASP A 322 -2.64 6.77 -2.40
N GLU A 323 -2.54 7.56 -3.47
CA GLU A 323 -3.72 8.14 -4.14
C GLU A 323 -4.67 7.07 -4.68
N LEU A 324 -4.14 6.05 -5.37
CA LEU A 324 -4.92 4.93 -5.91
C LEU A 324 -5.60 4.09 -4.81
N LEU A 325 -5.00 3.98 -3.63
CA LEU A 325 -5.64 3.38 -2.46
C LEU A 325 -6.67 4.33 -1.81
N GLY A 326 -6.71 5.57 -2.22
CA GLY A 326 -7.60 6.60 -1.69
C GLY A 326 -7.23 7.04 -0.29
N VAL A 327 -5.93 7.09 0.04
CA VAL A 327 -5.43 7.59 1.31
C VAL A 327 -4.70 8.91 1.14
N SER A 328 -4.69 9.73 2.18
CA SER A 328 -4.09 11.07 2.19
C SER A 328 -3.48 11.38 3.54
N LEU A 329 -2.46 12.23 3.58
CA LEU A 329 -1.90 12.75 4.82
C LEU A 329 -2.85 13.72 5.54
N ASN A 330 -3.76 14.34 4.81
CA ASN A 330 -4.79 15.23 5.35
C ASN A 330 -6.18 14.83 4.83
N PRO A 331 -6.74 13.69 5.29
CA PRO A 331 -8.02 13.19 4.82
C PRO A 331 -9.19 13.91 5.52
N GLU A 332 -10.36 13.86 4.89
CA GLU A 332 -11.62 14.26 5.53
C GLU A 332 -12.07 13.27 6.62
N LYS A 333 -11.71 11.98 6.47
CA LYS A 333 -12.07 10.89 7.39
C LYS A 333 -10.83 10.13 7.83
N LEU A 334 -10.75 9.75 9.10
CA LEU A 334 -9.63 8.96 9.63
C LEU A 334 -9.48 7.59 8.97
N THR A 335 -10.56 7.03 8.42
CA THR A 335 -10.49 5.80 7.62
C THR A 335 -9.62 5.94 6.37
N ASP A 336 -9.37 7.15 5.90
CA ASP A 336 -8.58 7.46 4.72
C ASP A 336 -7.19 8.01 5.06
N GLN A 337 -6.80 7.94 6.35
CA GLN A 337 -5.52 8.44 6.82
C GLN A 337 -4.36 7.66 6.22
N ASN A 338 -3.42 8.36 5.59
CA ASN A 338 -2.14 7.80 5.19
C ASN A 338 -1.14 7.79 6.35
N VAL A 339 -0.35 6.73 6.41
CA VAL A 339 0.83 6.65 7.26
C VAL A 339 2.02 6.28 6.37
N ARG A 340 2.93 7.23 6.16
CA ARG A 340 4.13 6.99 5.36
C ARG A 340 5.10 6.09 6.10
N THR A 341 5.48 5.00 5.44
CA THR A 341 6.48 4.05 5.89
C THR A 341 7.47 3.77 4.77
N LYS A 342 8.70 3.42 5.11
CA LYS A 342 9.71 3.06 4.11
C LYS A 342 9.57 1.60 3.68
N TYR A 343 9.69 1.36 2.38
CA TYR A 343 9.91 0.01 1.86
C TYR A 343 11.41 -0.33 1.95
N LEU A 344 11.75 -1.42 2.61
CA LEU A 344 13.09 -1.98 2.51
C LEU A 344 13.19 -2.79 1.22
N ILE A 345 14.15 -2.43 0.36
CA ILE A 345 14.53 -3.20 -0.83
C ILE A 345 15.92 -3.80 -0.56
N ARG A 346 16.08 -5.08 -0.87
CA ARG A 346 17.31 -5.81 -0.60
C ARG A 346 17.53 -6.97 -1.58
N ALA A 347 18.76 -7.40 -1.75
CA ALA A 347 19.07 -8.65 -2.42
C ALA A 347 18.76 -9.85 -1.52
N ASN A 348 18.46 -11.01 -2.11
CA ASN A 348 18.31 -12.27 -1.39
C ASN A 348 18.80 -13.44 -2.25
N ALA A 349 20.03 -13.83 -2.08
CA ALA A 349 20.70 -14.85 -2.89
C ALA A 349 19.96 -16.20 -2.95
N HIS A 350 19.11 -16.50 -1.98
CA HIS A 350 18.36 -17.76 -1.86
C HIS A 350 16.82 -17.55 -1.87
N GLY A 351 16.35 -16.46 -2.44
CA GLY A 351 14.92 -16.22 -2.60
C GLY A 351 14.28 -17.09 -3.69
N ALA A 352 12.95 -17.11 -3.75
CA ALA A 352 12.18 -17.84 -4.76
C ALA A 352 11.67 -16.88 -5.86
N GLY A 353 11.66 -17.32 -7.14
CA GLY A 353 11.23 -16.50 -8.27
C GLY A 353 12.28 -15.45 -8.69
N ALA A 354 11.86 -14.42 -9.37
CA ALA A 354 12.73 -13.30 -9.76
C ALA A 354 12.85 -12.25 -8.64
N ALA A 355 11.72 -11.92 -8.02
CA ALA A 355 11.61 -11.03 -6.87
C ALA A 355 10.39 -11.45 -6.04
N TYR A 356 10.19 -10.86 -4.88
CA TYR A 356 9.04 -11.10 -4.02
C TYR A 356 8.82 -9.94 -3.04
N TYR A 357 7.59 -9.83 -2.56
CA TYR A 357 7.23 -9.04 -1.39
C TYR A 357 6.79 -9.96 -0.24
N ASN A 358 7.29 -9.75 0.96
CA ASN A 358 6.92 -10.59 2.11
C ASN A 358 6.32 -9.82 3.30
N GLY A 359 5.64 -8.72 3.03
CA GLY A 359 4.94 -7.90 4.03
C GLY A 359 5.84 -6.89 4.75
N ASN A 360 7.15 -7.08 4.81
CA ASN A 360 8.06 -6.16 5.48
C ASN A 360 9.30 -5.76 4.66
N HIS A 361 9.49 -6.33 3.47
CA HIS A 361 10.52 -5.93 2.51
C HIS A 361 10.24 -6.47 1.11
N VAL A 362 10.86 -5.85 0.13
CA VAL A 362 10.99 -6.35 -1.23
C VAL A 362 12.34 -7.05 -1.36
N GLY A 363 12.34 -8.31 -1.79
CA GLY A 363 13.53 -9.10 -2.04
C GLY A 363 13.76 -9.35 -3.53
N VAL A 364 14.97 -9.08 -4.02
CA VAL A 364 15.41 -9.52 -5.35
C VAL A 364 16.11 -10.86 -5.19
N ASN A 365 15.63 -11.90 -5.87
CA ASN A 365 16.16 -13.27 -5.76
C ASN A 365 17.48 -13.44 -6.50
N SER A 366 18.47 -12.68 -6.04
CA SER A 366 19.83 -12.60 -6.54
C SER A 366 20.70 -12.02 -5.43
N SER A 367 22.02 -12.14 -5.54
CA SER A 367 22.96 -11.39 -4.70
C SER A 367 23.03 -9.89 -5.08
N SER A 368 22.21 -9.43 -6.03
CA SER A 368 22.17 -8.09 -6.61
C SER A 368 20.79 -7.48 -6.49
N VAL A 369 20.70 -6.17 -6.23
CA VAL A 369 19.45 -5.38 -6.26
C VAL A 369 19.29 -4.60 -7.57
N SER A 370 20.20 -4.78 -8.52
CA SER A 370 20.30 -3.95 -9.72
C SER A 370 19.04 -3.92 -10.59
N ALA A 371 18.19 -4.96 -10.53
CA ALA A 371 16.90 -4.98 -11.22
C ALA A 371 15.95 -3.85 -10.77
N PHE A 372 16.18 -3.26 -9.61
CA PHE A 372 15.38 -2.13 -9.10
C PHE A 372 15.98 -0.75 -9.43
N PHE A 373 17.14 -0.69 -10.11
CA PHE A 373 17.76 0.58 -10.51
C PHE A 373 17.26 1.11 -11.86
N GLU A 374 16.25 0.50 -12.42
CA GLU A 374 15.62 0.94 -13.66
C GLU A 374 14.10 0.96 -13.54
N MET A 375 13.47 1.77 -14.40
CA MET A 375 12.01 1.75 -14.53
C MET A 375 11.59 0.45 -15.21
N ASN A 376 10.96 -0.45 -14.47
CA ASN A 376 10.40 -1.68 -15.02
C ASN A 376 9.13 -2.09 -14.26
N TRP A 377 8.35 -2.96 -14.88
CA TRP A 377 7.13 -3.50 -14.27
C TRP A 377 7.42 -4.28 -12.98
N GLY A 378 8.51 -5.04 -12.91
CA GLY A 378 8.83 -5.86 -11.73
C GLY A 378 8.96 -5.02 -10.46
N GLY A 379 9.62 -3.87 -10.53
CA GLY A 379 9.72 -2.94 -9.39
C GLY A 379 8.36 -2.41 -8.94
N LEU A 380 7.49 -2.03 -9.88
CA LEU A 380 6.13 -1.57 -9.58
C LEU A 380 5.30 -2.69 -8.96
N HIS A 381 5.37 -3.90 -9.53
CA HIS A 381 4.66 -5.08 -9.11
C HIS A 381 4.96 -5.45 -7.64
N GLU A 382 6.25 -5.51 -7.28
CA GLU A 382 6.65 -5.89 -5.93
C GLU A 382 6.28 -4.83 -4.88
N ILE A 383 6.45 -3.55 -5.18
CA ILE A 383 6.01 -2.49 -4.27
C ILE A 383 4.49 -2.47 -4.14
N ALA A 384 3.77 -2.70 -5.23
CA ALA A 384 2.32 -2.74 -5.24
C ALA A 384 1.72 -3.89 -4.40
N HIS A 385 2.45 -5.00 -4.21
CA HIS A 385 2.04 -6.02 -3.24
C HIS A 385 1.86 -5.46 -1.83
N GLY A 386 2.67 -4.48 -1.42
CA GLY A 386 2.51 -3.80 -0.15
C GLY A 386 1.18 -3.07 -0.02
N TYR A 387 0.59 -2.65 -1.13
CA TYR A 387 -0.69 -1.95 -1.20
C TYR A 387 -1.89 -2.87 -1.43
N GLN A 388 -1.67 -4.16 -1.63
CA GLN A 388 -2.76 -5.10 -1.74
C GLN A 388 -3.61 -5.08 -0.48
N GLY A 389 -4.85 -4.62 -0.64
CA GLY A 389 -5.92 -4.75 0.34
C GLY A 389 -6.95 -5.75 -0.16
N SER A 390 -7.78 -6.22 0.74
CA SER A 390 -8.91 -7.07 0.41
C SER A 390 -10.19 -6.24 0.44
N LEU A 391 -10.94 -6.21 -0.65
CA LEU A 391 -12.32 -5.69 -0.65
C LEU A 391 -13.32 -6.70 -0.07
N GLY A 392 -12.83 -7.71 0.62
CA GLY A 392 -13.62 -8.77 1.23
C GLY A 392 -13.02 -10.14 1.00
N LYS A 393 -13.77 -11.17 1.38
CA LYS A 393 -13.45 -12.57 1.08
C LYS A 393 -14.44 -13.06 0.02
N GLY A 394 -14.08 -14.04 -0.79
CA GLY A 394 -15.02 -14.60 -1.74
C GLY A 394 -14.34 -15.34 -2.87
N GLU A 395 -15.16 -15.70 -3.87
CA GLU A 395 -14.71 -16.51 -5.01
C GLU A 395 -13.83 -15.73 -5.99
N MET A 396 -13.99 -14.39 -6.07
CA MET A 396 -13.20 -13.55 -6.97
C MET A 396 -11.77 -13.39 -6.44
N GLN A 397 -10.84 -14.17 -7.01
CA GLN A 397 -9.44 -14.15 -6.61
C GLN A 397 -8.71 -12.96 -7.23
N LEU A 398 -8.23 -12.06 -6.37
CA LEU A 398 -7.52 -10.84 -6.79
C LEU A 398 -5.99 -10.93 -6.66
N GLY A 399 -5.42 -11.88 -5.92
CA GLY A 399 -4.01 -12.17 -5.74
C GLY A 399 -3.04 -11.28 -6.53
N GLU A 400 -2.42 -11.86 -7.57
CA GLU A 400 -1.52 -11.14 -8.49
C GLU A 400 -2.22 -10.09 -9.38
N VAL A 401 -3.53 -9.89 -9.25
CA VAL A 401 -4.28 -8.90 -10.05
C VAL A 401 -4.30 -7.54 -9.38
N ALA A 402 -4.52 -7.49 -8.06
CA ALA A 402 -4.68 -6.23 -7.32
C ALA A 402 -3.42 -5.35 -7.37
N ASN A 403 -2.23 -5.94 -7.24
CA ASN A 403 -0.96 -5.23 -7.40
C ASN A 403 -0.76 -4.74 -8.84
N ASN A 404 -1.19 -5.52 -9.84
CA ASN A 404 -1.10 -5.14 -11.25
C ASN A 404 -2.09 -4.04 -11.65
N ILE A 405 -3.22 -3.86 -10.97
CA ILE A 405 -4.09 -2.69 -11.15
C ILE A 405 -3.30 -1.41 -10.83
N LEU A 406 -2.61 -1.39 -9.69
CA LEU A 406 -1.77 -0.26 -9.28
C LEU A 406 -0.63 -0.01 -10.27
N GLY A 407 0.09 -1.09 -10.64
CA GLY A 407 1.16 -1.03 -11.64
C GLY A 407 0.67 -0.46 -12.98
N HIS A 408 -0.50 -0.87 -13.45
CA HIS A 408 -1.11 -0.38 -14.69
C HIS A 408 -1.34 1.14 -14.66
N TYR A 409 -2.01 1.65 -13.62
CA TYR A 409 -2.30 3.08 -13.53
C TYR A 409 -1.07 3.96 -13.31
N ILE A 410 0.03 3.39 -12.80
CA ILE A 410 1.34 4.08 -12.77
C ILE A 410 1.98 4.07 -14.15
N GLN A 411 1.96 2.95 -14.88
CA GLN A 411 2.61 2.84 -16.19
C GLN A 411 1.98 3.71 -17.28
N ILE A 412 0.68 3.95 -17.21
CA ILE A 412 0.01 4.87 -18.15
C ILE A 412 0.22 6.34 -17.77
N ASP A 413 0.59 6.64 -16.53
CA ASP A 413 0.93 8.00 -16.10
C ASP A 413 2.35 8.38 -16.55
N LYS A 414 2.44 9.10 -17.67
CA LYS A 414 3.71 9.52 -18.27
C LYS A 414 4.48 10.58 -17.48
N SER A 415 3.88 11.16 -16.45
CA SER A 415 4.59 12.04 -15.51
C SER A 415 5.46 11.26 -14.51
N ILE A 416 5.17 9.97 -14.31
CA ILE A 416 5.89 9.07 -13.41
C ILE A 416 6.70 8.06 -14.21
N TYR A 417 6.07 7.34 -15.14
CA TYR A 417 6.65 6.23 -15.87
C TYR A 417 6.88 6.58 -17.33
N THR A 418 8.12 6.89 -17.67
CA THR A 418 8.49 7.36 -19.02
C THR A 418 8.85 6.25 -19.99
N TYR A 419 9.13 5.05 -19.49
CA TYR A 419 9.47 3.90 -20.32
C TYR A 419 8.23 3.32 -21.04
N SER A 420 8.38 2.95 -22.32
CA SER A 420 7.27 2.54 -23.18
C SER A 420 7.22 1.03 -23.46
N GLY A 421 8.27 0.28 -23.12
CA GLY A 421 8.33 -1.15 -23.39
C GLY A 421 7.96 -1.96 -22.16
N ASP A 422 6.69 -2.32 -21.99
CA ASP A 422 6.31 -3.02 -20.80
C ASP A 422 5.28 -4.13 -20.98
N TRP A 423 5.28 -5.02 -20.00
CA TRP A 423 4.42 -6.18 -19.87
C TRP A 423 2.92 -5.82 -19.86
N LEU A 424 2.55 -4.69 -19.26
CA LEU A 424 1.14 -4.26 -19.23
C LEU A 424 0.66 -3.66 -20.55
N GLY A 425 1.52 -3.26 -21.46
CA GLY A 425 1.17 -2.99 -22.87
C GLY A 425 0.52 -4.19 -23.55
N ALA A 426 0.73 -5.40 -23.03
CA ALA A 426 0.04 -6.60 -23.47
C ALA A 426 -1.45 -6.65 -23.06
N ILE A 427 -1.93 -5.80 -22.14
CA ILE A 427 -3.38 -5.72 -21.81
C ILE A 427 -4.17 -5.23 -23.02
N ASN A 428 -3.60 -4.32 -23.80
CA ASN A 428 -4.18 -3.79 -25.02
C ASN A 428 -4.11 -4.78 -26.19
N GLN A 429 -3.47 -5.95 -26.02
CA GLN A 429 -3.42 -6.97 -27.07
C GLN A 429 -4.73 -7.71 -27.16
N ILE A 430 -5.48 -7.32 -28.17
CA ILE A 430 -6.56 -8.06 -28.80
C ILE A 430 -7.64 -8.47 -27.78
N GLU A 431 -8.52 -7.54 -27.51
CA GLU A 431 -9.76 -7.70 -26.74
C GLU A 431 -10.49 -9.03 -27.06
N GLU A 432 -10.48 -9.45 -28.33
CA GLU A 432 -11.06 -10.71 -28.77
C GLU A 432 -10.42 -11.94 -28.10
N ASN A 433 -9.10 -11.94 -27.94
CA ASN A 433 -8.40 -13.04 -27.25
C ASN A 433 -8.72 -13.07 -25.74
N LYS A 434 -8.85 -11.90 -25.10
CA LYS A 434 -9.23 -11.82 -23.69
C LYS A 434 -10.65 -12.33 -23.44
N ASN A 435 -11.55 -12.06 -24.36
CA ASN A 435 -12.93 -12.51 -24.27
C ASN A 435 -13.14 -13.97 -24.72
N LYS A 436 -12.23 -14.54 -25.51
CA LYS A 436 -12.36 -15.90 -26.05
C LYS A 436 -12.62 -16.94 -24.95
N ALA A 437 -11.76 -17.01 -23.94
CA ALA A 437 -11.88 -17.99 -22.86
C ALA A 437 -13.15 -17.79 -22.03
N ARG A 438 -13.59 -16.51 -21.86
CA ARG A 438 -14.86 -16.16 -21.23
C ARG A 438 -16.05 -16.70 -22.04
N LEU A 439 -16.05 -16.48 -23.35
CA LEU A 439 -17.09 -16.95 -24.27
C LEU A 439 -17.13 -18.50 -24.36
N GLU A 440 -16.00 -19.15 -24.18
CA GLU A 440 -15.90 -20.61 -24.05
C GLU A 440 -16.42 -21.15 -22.70
N GLY A 441 -16.83 -20.26 -21.79
CA GLY A 441 -17.46 -20.59 -20.52
C GLY A 441 -16.52 -20.74 -19.32
N LYS A 442 -15.23 -20.38 -19.45
CA LYS A 442 -14.31 -20.34 -18.32
C LYS A 442 -14.74 -19.30 -17.29
N THR A 443 -14.67 -19.68 -16.03
CA THR A 443 -14.93 -18.77 -14.89
C THR A 443 -13.82 -17.73 -14.76
N TYR A 444 -14.09 -16.64 -14.05
CA TYR A 444 -13.08 -15.63 -13.73
C TYR A 444 -11.80 -16.24 -13.14
N ASN A 445 -11.94 -17.17 -12.18
CA ASN A 445 -10.77 -17.77 -11.52
C ASN A 445 -9.91 -18.67 -12.42
N GLU A 446 -10.48 -19.22 -13.48
CA GLU A 446 -9.77 -20.03 -14.48
C GLU A 446 -9.06 -19.19 -15.55
N GLN A 447 -9.28 -17.86 -15.57
CA GLN A 447 -8.58 -16.95 -16.46
C GLN A 447 -7.13 -16.72 -16.00
N ASP A 448 -6.25 -16.38 -16.94
CA ASP A 448 -4.90 -15.89 -16.62
C ASP A 448 -4.94 -14.50 -15.96
N VAL A 449 -3.84 -14.12 -15.30
CA VAL A 449 -3.72 -12.86 -14.57
C VAL A 449 -4.00 -11.66 -15.48
N SER A 450 -3.50 -11.66 -16.71
CA SER A 450 -3.66 -10.54 -17.62
C SER A 450 -5.11 -10.37 -18.09
N THR A 451 -5.87 -11.47 -18.25
CA THR A 451 -7.29 -11.45 -18.58
C THR A 451 -8.13 -10.96 -17.38
N LYS A 452 -7.81 -11.39 -16.16
CA LYS A 452 -8.44 -10.88 -14.93
C LYS A 452 -8.21 -9.39 -14.76
N LEU A 453 -6.98 -8.93 -15.02
CA LEU A 453 -6.63 -7.51 -14.97
C LEU A 453 -7.39 -6.70 -16.03
N TYR A 454 -7.46 -7.20 -17.28
CA TYR A 454 -8.24 -6.58 -18.35
C TYR A 454 -9.70 -6.38 -17.93
N MET A 455 -10.34 -7.40 -17.38
CA MET A 455 -11.73 -7.30 -16.91
C MET A 455 -11.92 -6.13 -15.94
N ILE A 456 -11.04 -6.01 -14.95
CA ILE A 456 -11.18 -4.99 -13.90
C ILE A 456 -10.84 -3.60 -14.44
N VAL A 457 -9.77 -3.47 -15.21
CA VAL A 457 -9.35 -2.20 -15.82
C VAL A 457 -10.41 -1.70 -16.79
N ASN A 458 -10.97 -2.57 -17.65
CA ASN A 458 -12.06 -2.21 -18.57
C ASN A 458 -13.29 -1.66 -17.82
N LEU A 459 -13.63 -2.25 -16.66
CA LEU A 459 -14.69 -1.74 -15.80
C LEU A 459 -14.35 -0.37 -15.23
N PHE A 460 -13.14 -0.19 -14.72
CA PHE A 460 -12.75 1.06 -14.08
C PHE A 460 -12.61 2.20 -15.08
N ASP A 461 -12.05 1.94 -16.26
CA ASP A 461 -11.86 2.92 -17.33
C ASP A 461 -13.19 3.37 -17.95
N HIS A 462 -14.27 2.58 -17.81
CA HIS A 462 -15.62 3.02 -18.16
C HIS A 462 -16.10 4.18 -17.29
N PHE A 463 -15.56 4.32 -16.06
CA PHE A 463 -15.85 5.43 -15.15
C PHE A 463 -14.68 6.43 -15.13
N GLU A 464 -13.85 6.38 -14.12
CA GLU A 464 -12.79 7.35 -13.88
C GLU A 464 -11.40 6.67 -13.78
N GLY A 465 -11.26 5.45 -14.29
CA GLY A 465 -10.00 4.72 -14.24
C GLY A 465 -9.50 4.48 -12.82
N GLY A 466 -8.26 4.89 -12.53
CA GLY A 466 -7.65 4.74 -11.22
C GLY A 466 -8.40 5.41 -10.08
N GLU A 467 -9.12 6.52 -10.35
CA GLU A 467 -9.96 7.19 -9.35
C GLU A 467 -11.15 6.32 -8.93
N THR A 468 -11.65 5.47 -9.82
CA THR A 468 -12.69 4.48 -9.49
C THR A 468 -12.18 3.54 -8.39
N TYR A 469 -10.95 3.03 -8.55
CA TYR A 469 -10.31 2.16 -7.56
C TYR A 469 -10.16 2.86 -6.20
N ALA A 470 -9.67 4.09 -6.19
CA ALA A 470 -9.53 4.90 -4.98
C ALA A 470 -10.87 5.12 -4.25
N LYS A 471 -11.92 5.50 -4.98
CA LYS A 471 -13.26 5.72 -4.44
C LYS A 471 -13.88 4.43 -3.87
N MET A 472 -13.65 3.29 -4.53
CA MET A 472 -14.10 1.99 -4.03
C MET A 472 -13.43 1.61 -2.72
N PHE A 473 -12.12 1.84 -2.56
CA PHE A 473 -11.42 1.57 -1.30
C PHE A 473 -11.86 2.51 -0.18
N LYS A 474 -12.11 3.79 -0.44
CA LYS A 474 -12.71 4.71 0.53
C LYS A 474 -14.07 4.21 0.99
N TRP A 475 -14.95 3.88 0.04
CA TRP A 475 -16.27 3.33 0.33
C TRP A 475 -16.16 2.04 1.17
N TYR A 476 -15.27 1.12 0.79
CA TYR A 476 -15.12 -0.15 1.48
C TYR A 476 -14.60 0.00 2.91
N ARG A 477 -13.60 0.86 3.16
CA ARG A 477 -13.13 1.17 4.52
C ARG A 477 -14.26 1.68 5.41
N GLU A 478 -15.14 2.53 4.90
CA GLU A 478 -16.33 2.95 5.63
C GLU A 478 -17.26 1.79 5.96
N GLN A 479 -17.52 0.90 4.99
CA GLN A 479 -18.40 -0.25 5.25
C GLN A 479 -17.85 -1.14 6.35
N ILE A 480 -16.56 -1.46 6.31
CA ILE A 480 -15.90 -2.28 7.33
C ILE A 480 -15.85 -1.57 8.69
N ASN A 481 -15.54 -0.28 8.72
CA ASN A 481 -15.56 0.51 9.95
C ASN A 481 -16.95 0.57 10.60
N ASN A 482 -18.01 0.47 9.80
CA ASN A 482 -19.39 0.36 10.25
C ASN A 482 -19.82 -1.10 10.58
N GLY A 483 -18.87 -2.04 10.62
CA GLY A 483 -19.10 -3.42 11.03
C GLY A 483 -19.69 -4.33 9.94
N ARG A 484 -19.71 -3.89 8.67
CA ARG A 484 -20.17 -4.75 7.57
C ARG A 484 -19.09 -5.76 7.18
N THR A 485 -19.54 -6.92 6.71
CA THR A 485 -18.69 -7.93 6.06
C THR A 485 -19.21 -8.17 4.66
N LEU A 486 -18.35 -8.07 3.66
CA LEU A 486 -18.69 -8.23 2.25
C LEU A 486 -17.76 -9.25 1.59
N THR A 487 -18.24 -9.92 0.54
CA THR A 487 -17.36 -10.63 -0.38
C THR A 487 -16.70 -9.64 -1.35
N ASN A 488 -15.59 -10.03 -1.98
CA ASN A 488 -14.96 -9.19 -3.00
C ASN A 488 -15.94 -8.77 -4.08
N GLN A 489 -16.66 -9.73 -4.67
CA GLN A 489 -17.59 -9.50 -5.77
C GLN A 489 -18.78 -8.64 -5.36
N ASP A 490 -19.33 -8.85 -4.17
CA ASP A 490 -20.45 -8.03 -3.66
C ASP A 490 -19.99 -6.60 -3.38
N ALA A 491 -18.77 -6.43 -2.84
CA ALA A 491 -18.18 -5.11 -2.60
C ALA A 491 -17.99 -4.32 -3.92
N TYR A 492 -17.56 -4.96 -5.01
CA TYR A 492 -17.47 -4.31 -6.32
C TYR A 492 -18.84 -3.83 -6.80
N VAL A 493 -19.85 -4.70 -6.73
CA VAL A 493 -21.22 -4.38 -7.18
C VAL A 493 -21.82 -3.25 -6.35
N GLU A 494 -21.75 -3.34 -5.03
CA GLU A 494 -22.35 -2.35 -4.16
C GLU A 494 -21.60 -1.00 -4.23
N ALA A 495 -20.27 -1.01 -4.29
CA ALA A 495 -19.48 0.21 -4.39
C ALA A 495 -19.80 0.98 -5.68
N ILE A 496 -19.82 0.31 -6.84
CA ILE A 496 -20.15 0.94 -8.12
C ILE A 496 -21.59 1.47 -8.11
N ALA A 497 -22.53 0.73 -7.52
CA ALA A 497 -23.91 1.17 -7.40
C ALA A 497 -24.08 2.41 -6.49
N ASP A 498 -23.33 2.47 -5.40
CA ASP A 498 -23.41 3.59 -4.44
C ASP A 498 -22.66 4.84 -4.95
N ILE A 499 -21.52 4.65 -5.64
CA ILE A 499 -20.66 5.74 -6.10
C ILE A 499 -21.12 6.32 -7.43
N TYR A 500 -21.46 5.46 -8.39
CA TYR A 500 -21.73 5.84 -9.79
C TYR A 500 -23.17 5.66 -10.20
N ASN A 501 -24.01 5.05 -9.35
CA ASN A 501 -25.42 4.77 -9.66
C ASN A 501 -25.60 3.82 -10.87
N PHE A 502 -24.75 2.78 -10.98
CA PHE A 502 -24.83 1.74 -12.01
C PHE A 502 -24.93 0.34 -11.41
N ASN A 503 -25.72 -0.51 -12.02
CA ASN A 503 -25.81 -1.93 -11.74
C ASN A 503 -24.87 -2.71 -12.66
N ILE A 504 -23.75 -3.21 -12.11
CA ILE A 504 -22.76 -4.00 -12.86
C ILE A 504 -22.96 -5.51 -12.74
N ILE A 505 -24.06 -6.00 -12.15
CA ILE A 505 -24.32 -7.44 -12.01
C ILE A 505 -24.24 -8.14 -13.38
N PRO A 506 -24.86 -7.63 -14.47
CA PRO A 506 -24.75 -8.30 -15.79
C PRO A 506 -23.31 -8.41 -16.29
N TYR A 507 -22.49 -7.40 -16.04
CA TYR A 507 -21.07 -7.44 -16.37
C TYR A 507 -20.34 -8.51 -15.58
N MET A 508 -20.50 -8.56 -14.27
CA MET A 508 -19.86 -9.54 -13.39
C MET A 508 -20.27 -10.99 -13.75
N GLU A 509 -21.57 -11.20 -14.00
CA GLU A 509 -22.09 -12.51 -14.38
C GLU A 509 -21.62 -12.96 -15.77
N SER A 510 -21.34 -12.05 -16.70
CA SER A 510 -20.73 -12.37 -17.99
C SER A 510 -19.35 -13.03 -17.83
N TRP A 511 -18.62 -12.71 -16.78
CA TRP A 511 -17.36 -13.32 -16.38
C TRP A 511 -17.51 -14.53 -15.45
N LYS A 512 -18.74 -15.03 -15.26
CA LYS A 512 -19.09 -16.17 -14.38
C LYS A 512 -18.71 -15.91 -12.91
N ILE A 513 -18.86 -14.66 -12.46
CA ILE A 513 -18.71 -14.29 -11.06
C ILE A 513 -20.10 -14.33 -10.42
N ASN A 514 -20.25 -15.13 -9.37
CA ASN A 514 -21.52 -15.26 -8.67
C ASN A 514 -21.69 -14.11 -7.66
N ILE A 515 -22.75 -13.35 -7.81
CA ILE A 515 -23.14 -12.30 -6.85
C ILE A 515 -24.15 -12.89 -5.86
N SER A 516 -24.06 -12.55 -4.59
CA SER A 516 -24.99 -13.03 -3.57
C SER A 516 -26.42 -12.58 -3.87
N GLU A 517 -27.40 -13.40 -3.52
CA GLU A 517 -28.82 -13.05 -3.71
C GLU A 517 -29.23 -11.80 -2.90
N GLU A 518 -28.62 -11.59 -1.74
CA GLU A 518 -28.84 -10.38 -0.93
C GLU A 518 -28.40 -9.13 -1.71
N THR A 519 -27.19 -9.13 -2.27
CA THR A 519 -26.69 -8.02 -3.10
C THR A 519 -27.51 -7.84 -4.37
N LYS A 520 -27.91 -8.93 -5.05
CA LYS A 520 -28.78 -8.84 -6.23
C LYS A 520 -30.10 -8.14 -5.91
N ILE A 521 -30.81 -8.57 -4.88
CA ILE A 521 -32.07 -7.97 -4.45
C ILE A 521 -31.88 -6.48 -4.17
N LYS A 522 -30.88 -6.15 -3.34
CA LYS A 522 -30.55 -4.78 -2.96
C LYS A 522 -30.29 -3.87 -4.17
N ILE A 523 -29.55 -4.36 -5.17
CA ILE A 523 -29.15 -3.54 -6.31
C ILE A 523 -30.28 -3.45 -7.35
N TYR A 524 -31.01 -4.52 -7.61
CA TYR A 524 -32.16 -4.47 -8.51
C TYR A 524 -33.29 -3.58 -7.99
N GLU A 525 -33.49 -3.52 -6.66
CA GLU A 525 -34.47 -2.61 -6.04
C GLU A 525 -34.12 -1.12 -6.24
N LYS A 526 -32.86 -0.77 -6.47
CA LYS A 526 -32.44 0.61 -6.77
C LYS A 526 -32.96 1.10 -8.13
N ASN A 527 -33.29 0.21 -9.03
CA ASN A 527 -33.75 0.53 -10.40
C ASN A 527 -32.82 1.52 -11.14
N ILE A 528 -31.53 1.25 -11.08
CA ILE A 528 -30.43 2.03 -11.70
C ILE A 528 -30.03 1.41 -13.02
N PRO A 529 -29.39 2.17 -13.96
CA PRO A 529 -28.94 1.64 -15.24
C PRO A 529 -28.05 0.42 -15.10
N MET A 530 -28.30 -0.60 -15.93
CA MET A 530 -27.50 -1.82 -15.96
C MET A 530 -26.37 -1.70 -16.97
N LEU A 531 -25.20 -2.19 -16.59
CA LEU A 531 -24.01 -2.18 -17.43
C LEU A 531 -23.65 -3.62 -17.87
N GLY A 532 -23.45 -3.83 -19.15
CA GLY A 532 -23.09 -5.11 -19.74
C GLY A 532 -22.09 -4.96 -20.90
N VAL A 533 -21.62 -6.07 -21.42
CA VAL A 533 -20.71 -6.11 -22.57
C VAL A 533 -21.54 -6.00 -23.87
N LEU A 534 -21.23 -5.05 -24.73
CA LEU A 534 -22.01 -4.77 -25.95
C LEU A 534 -22.23 -6.03 -26.81
N LYS A 535 -21.16 -6.78 -27.12
CA LYS A 535 -21.26 -8.00 -27.95
C LYS A 535 -22.08 -9.12 -27.31
N ASP A 536 -22.19 -9.17 -25.99
CA ASP A 536 -22.98 -10.16 -25.28
C ASP A 536 -24.48 -9.81 -25.27
N THR A 537 -24.80 -8.53 -25.45
CA THR A 537 -26.16 -7.99 -25.34
C THR A 537 -26.82 -7.74 -26.70
N VAL A 538 -26.04 -7.66 -27.79
CA VAL A 538 -26.53 -7.37 -29.14
C VAL A 538 -26.07 -8.45 -30.11
N GLU A 539 -27.00 -9.28 -30.57
CA GLU A 539 -26.74 -10.32 -31.58
C GLU A 539 -26.76 -9.75 -33.01
N ASP A 540 -27.57 -8.74 -33.27
CA ASP A 540 -27.73 -8.10 -34.59
C ASP A 540 -26.51 -7.22 -34.91
N GLU A 541 -25.72 -7.63 -35.90
CA GLU A 541 -24.49 -6.92 -36.30
C GLU A 541 -24.78 -5.49 -36.84
N ASP A 542 -25.95 -5.23 -37.45
CA ASP A 542 -26.31 -3.89 -37.94
C ASP A 542 -26.60 -2.96 -36.75
N VAL A 543 -27.30 -3.45 -35.73
CA VAL A 543 -27.56 -2.72 -34.50
C VAL A 543 -26.26 -2.49 -33.73
N LEU A 544 -25.40 -3.52 -33.60
CA LEU A 544 -24.09 -3.43 -32.98
C LEU A 544 -23.22 -2.34 -33.63
N ASN A 545 -23.13 -2.35 -34.97
CA ASN A 545 -22.36 -1.37 -35.72
C ASN A 545 -22.95 0.07 -35.59
N LYS A 546 -24.27 0.22 -35.50
CA LYS A 546 -24.90 1.52 -35.24
C LYS A 546 -24.54 2.06 -33.88
N ILE A 547 -24.48 1.19 -32.83
CA ILE A 547 -24.08 1.59 -31.48
C ILE A 547 -22.61 2.01 -31.48
N LEU A 548 -21.70 1.18 -32.05
CA LEU A 548 -20.28 1.50 -32.15
C LEU A 548 -20.01 2.83 -32.84
N ASN A 549 -20.75 3.14 -33.93
CA ASN A 549 -20.59 4.37 -34.70
C ASN A 549 -21.26 5.58 -34.03
N GLY A 550 -22.29 5.37 -33.23
CA GLY A 550 -23.12 6.45 -32.63
C GLY A 550 -22.78 6.76 -31.16
N GLU A 551 -22.09 5.89 -30.49
CA GLU A 551 -21.61 6.06 -29.12
C GLU A 551 -20.08 6.07 -29.12
N ASN A 552 -19.49 6.61 -28.08
CA ASN A 552 -18.02 6.61 -27.94
C ASN A 552 -17.52 5.26 -27.37
N ILE A 553 -17.88 4.16 -28.05
CA ILE A 553 -17.49 2.80 -27.69
C ILE A 553 -16.56 2.30 -28.80
N ASN A 554 -15.29 2.18 -28.48
CA ASN A 554 -14.25 1.90 -29.49
C ASN A 554 -14.20 0.44 -29.94
N GLU A 555 -14.76 -0.51 -29.15
CA GLU A 555 -14.59 -1.95 -29.36
C GLU A 555 -15.87 -2.74 -29.07
N LYS A 556 -16.01 -3.91 -29.70
CA LYS A 556 -17.20 -4.79 -29.60
C LYS A 556 -17.48 -5.27 -28.17
N TYR A 557 -16.46 -5.40 -27.36
CA TYR A 557 -16.57 -5.85 -25.97
C TYR A 557 -16.55 -4.68 -24.98
N GLY A 558 -16.67 -3.44 -25.49
CA GLY A 558 -16.86 -2.26 -24.67
C GLY A 558 -18.17 -2.33 -23.87
N LEU A 559 -18.25 -1.56 -22.81
CA LEU A 559 -19.38 -1.58 -21.90
C LEU A 559 -20.51 -0.69 -22.42
N VAL A 560 -21.73 -1.16 -22.27
CA VAL A 560 -22.96 -0.49 -22.74
C VAL A 560 -24.04 -0.57 -21.67
N THR A 561 -24.88 0.47 -21.60
CA THR A 561 -26.03 0.50 -20.70
C THR A 561 -27.30 -0.01 -21.38
N ASN A 562 -28.26 -0.49 -20.59
CA ASN A 562 -29.59 -0.81 -21.09
C ASN A 562 -30.31 0.43 -21.67
N GLU A 563 -29.97 1.65 -21.22
CA GLU A 563 -30.50 2.89 -21.79
C GLU A 563 -29.98 3.12 -23.24
N THR A 564 -28.67 2.89 -23.45
CA THR A 564 -28.07 2.92 -24.79
C THR A 564 -28.73 1.88 -25.70
N LEU A 565 -28.90 0.64 -25.21
CA LEU A 565 -29.55 -0.42 -25.97
C LEU A 565 -30.99 -0.02 -26.38
N LYS A 566 -31.77 0.56 -25.47
CA LYS A 566 -33.12 1.08 -25.77
C LYS A 566 -33.09 2.20 -26.83
N LYS A 567 -32.14 3.13 -26.78
CA LYS A 567 -31.96 4.21 -27.77
C LYS A 567 -31.80 3.69 -29.19
N TYR A 568 -31.13 2.55 -29.35
CA TYR A 568 -30.89 1.89 -30.66
C TYR A 568 -31.91 0.81 -31.00
N ASN A 569 -32.99 0.67 -30.21
CA ASN A 569 -34.02 -0.38 -30.35
C ASN A 569 -33.44 -1.79 -30.39
N ALA A 570 -32.41 -2.06 -29.58
CA ALA A 570 -31.86 -3.39 -29.45
C ALA A 570 -32.89 -4.32 -28.81
N VAL A 571 -32.95 -5.55 -29.31
CA VAL A 571 -33.83 -6.60 -28.79
C VAL A 571 -32.99 -7.83 -28.38
N GLY A 572 -33.46 -8.53 -27.39
CA GLY A 572 -32.81 -9.74 -26.86
C GLY A 572 -33.78 -10.91 -26.69
N ASN A 573 -33.23 -12.08 -26.43
CA ASN A 573 -33.97 -13.28 -26.17
C ASN A 573 -33.82 -13.73 -24.72
N LEU A 574 -34.93 -14.08 -24.05
CA LEU A 574 -34.95 -14.59 -22.69
C LEU A 574 -35.26 -16.07 -22.67
N LYS A 575 -34.35 -16.88 -22.13
CA LYS A 575 -34.57 -18.31 -21.88
C LYS A 575 -34.96 -18.52 -20.43
N LEU A 576 -36.22 -18.86 -20.19
CA LEU A 576 -36.72 -19.19 -18.86
C LEU A 576 -36.67 -20.70 -18.64
N THR A 577 -36.11 -21.14 -17.52
CA THR A 577 -36.13 -22.54 -17.09
C THR A 577 -36.94 -22.65 -15.81
N ILE A 578 -38.06 -23.40 -15.87
CA ILE A 578 -38.95 -23.65 -14.75
C ILE A 578 -38.51 -24.92 -14.04
N LYS A 579 -38.07 -24.80 -12.80
CA LYS A 579 -37.61 -25.93 -11.97
C LYS A 579 -38.71 -26.32 -10.98
N ILE A 580 -39.58 -27.24 -11.36
CA ILE A 580 -40.59 -27.88 -10.49
C ILE A 580 -40.67 -29.35 -10.80
N ASP A 581 -41.18 -30.15 -9.86
CA ASP A 581 -41.31 -31.62 -9.97
C ASP A 581 -42.18 -32.07 -11.15
N ASP A 582 -43.22 -31.31 -11.48
CA ASP A 582 -44.12 -31.61 -12.58
C ASP A 582 -44.59 -30.30 -13.26
N VAL A 583 -43.92 -29.95 -14.35
CA VAL A 583 -44.23 -28.76 -15.14
C VAL A 583 -45.59 -28.81 -15.80
N LYS A 584 -46.14 -30.02 -16.04
CA LYS A 584 -47.45 -30.21 -16.67
C LYS A 584 -48.59 -29.62 -15.80
N LYS A 585 -48.38 -29.44 -14.50
CA LYS A 585 -49.33 -28.75 -13.60
C LYS A 585 -49.48 -27.29 -13.88
N LEU A 586 -48.55 -26.72 -14.65
CA LEU A 586 -48.57 -25.31 -15.06
C LEU A 586 -49.08 -25.10 -16.49
N ASN A 587 -49.41 -26.18 -17.23
CA ASN A 587 -49.92 -26.05 -18.59
C ASN A 587 -51.12 -25.11 -18.66
N GLY A 588 -51.12 -24.17 -19.58
CA GLY A 588 -52.15 -23.14 -19.73
C GLY A 588 -52.06 -21.98 -18.75
N LYS A 589 -51.08 -22.02 -17.84
CA LYS A 589 -50.73 -20.85 -17.04
C LYS A 589 -49.83 -19.91 -17.86
N THR A 590 -49.84 -18.63 -17.53
CA THR A 590 -49.04 -17.62 -18.19
C THR A 590 -48.00 -17.01 -17.26
N ILE A 591 -46.84 -16.69 -17.82
CA ILE A 591 -45.82 -15.85 -17.19
C ILE A 591 -45.89 -14.48 -17.87
N LYS A 592 -45.88 -13.42 -17.08
CA LYS A 592 -45.72 -12.06 -17.58
C LYS A 592 -44.28 -11.62 -17.38
N ILE A 593 -43.64 -11.16 -18.42
CA ILE A 593 -42.35 -10.49 -18.39
C ILE A 593 -42.63 -9.00 -18.26
N ILE A 594 -42.09 -8.40 -17.20
CA ILE A 594 -42.47 -7.06 -16.79
C ILE A 594 -41.16 -6.24 -16.62
N ASP A 595 -41.17 -5.00 -17.15
CA ASP A 595 -40.15 -3.99 -16.89
C ASP A 595 -40.81 -2.84 -16.12
N GLY A 596 -40.51 -2.70 -14.85
CA GLY A 596 -41.22 -1.81 -13.94
C GLY A 596 -42.70 -2.14 -13.85
N ASN A 597 -43.55 -1.21 -14.29
CA ASN A 597 -45.01 -1.40 -14.36
C ASN A 597 -45.49 -1.87 -15.75
N ASN A 598 -44.61 -2.01 -16.74
CA ASN A 598 -44.96 -2.35 -18.09
C ASN A 598 -44.87 -3.85 -18.34
N VAL A 599 -45.96 -4.47 -18.83
CA VAL A 599 -45.91 -5.85 -19.30
C VAL A 599 -45.33 -5.87 -20.71
N LEU A 600 -44.07 -6.33 -20.82
CA LEU A 600 -43.38 -6.45 -22.12
C LEU A 600 -43.93 -7.62 -22.93
N LYS A 601 -44.17 -8.76 -22.31
CA LYS A 601 -44.69 -9.96 -22.98
C LYS A 601 -45.43 -10.87 -21.99
N THR A 602 -46.43 -11.58 -22.49
CA THR A 602 -47.12 -12.66 -21.77
C THR A 602 -46.92 -13.95 -22.53
N VAL A 603 -46.40 -14.98 -21.87
CA VAL A 603 -46.04 -16.26 -22.48
C VAL A 603 -46.72 -17.38 -21.75
N GLU A 604 -47.31 -18.35 -22.51
CA GLU A 604 -47.94 -19.52 -21.93
C GLU A 604 -46.88 -20.59 -21.57
N ILE A 605 -47.08 -21.26 -20.42
CA ILE A 605 -46.20 -22.32 -19.94
C ILE A 605 -46.62 -23.63 -20.58
N ASN A 606 -45.85 -24.09 -21.53
CA ASN A 606 -46.09 -25.37 -22.23
C ASN A 606 -44.95 -26.37 -21.99
N ASN A 607 -43.78 -25.90 -21.56
CA ASN A 607 -42.58 -26.69 -21.30
C ASN A 607 -41.78 -26.15 -20.12
N SER A 608 -40.84 -26.94 -19.61
CA SER A 608 -39.91 -26.48 -18.57
C SER A 608 -38.90 -25.45 -19.06
N VAL A 609 -38.69 -25.30 -20.35
CA VAL A 609 -37.86 -24.30 -20.97
C VAL A 609 -38.71 -23.48 -21.94
N ILE A 610 -38.76 -22.18 -21.74
CA ILE A 610 -39.51 -21.25 -22.58
C ILE A 610 -38.51 -20.24 -23.14
N LEU A 611 -38.49 -20.11 -24.47
CA LEU A 611 -37.71 -19.06 -25.14
C LEU A 611 -38.66 -17.91 -25.49
N VAL A 612 -38.35 -16.75 -24.99
CA VAL A 612 -39.09 -15.49 -25.29
C VAL A 612 -38.18 -14.63 -26.16
N GLN A 613 -38.60 -14.43 -27.40
CA GLN A 613 -37.82 -13.71 -28.41
C GLN A 613 -38.21 -12.22 -28.44
N ASP A 614 -37.34 -11.41 -29.02
CA ASP A 614 -37.57 -9.98 -29.34
C ASP A 614 -38.08 -9.18 -28.14
N LEU A 615 -37.50 -9.37 -26.98
CA LEU A 615 -37.72 -8.49 -25.82
C LEU A 615 -36.92 -7.19 -26.02
N PRO A 616 -37.52 -6.03 -25.80
CA PRO A 616 -36.77 -4.79 -25.79
C PRO A 616 -35.71 -4.82 -24.69
N ALA A 617 -34.54 -4.24 -24.98
CA ALA A 617 -33.39 -4.20 -24.06
C ALA A 617 -33.64 -3.30 -22.85
#